data_1443d6f66a43924a939d0f96ac8a7478
#
_entry.id   1443d6f66a43924a939d0f96ac8a7478
#
_cell.length_a   1.000
_cell.length_b   1.000
_cell.length_c   1.000
_cell.angle_alpha   90.00
_cell.angle_beta   90.00
_cell.angle_gamma   90.00
#
_symmetry.space_group_name_H-M   'P 1'
#
loop_
_entity.id
_entity.type
_entity.pdbx_description
1 polymer ?
#
loop_
_entity_poly.entity_id
_entity_poly.type
_entity_poly.pdbx_seq_one_letter_code
_entity_poly.pdbx_strand_id
1 'polypeptide(L)'
;MFGGFQEISYTAPLSRPLESDAYHLKGGGDWRVIVFPGTPCNKVLFSRLLRTAPAGLDMVVLSRPGFGRGHRECHPDFDEQVAAATPFLPGGKFGDKKIITLGVSYGGELALKAALDFPDTVKGVVTVAALIDEPHDYALQLEKIGSVNGIEPYVPNRWMKVRKEITARRAQIGPLLEQAAQITAPVEVVHGDFDALVPKSNAEKLMRILPRERTSLEIIPGGTHYLELQYPRRLHRAVQRVIERAEAS
;
A
#
# COMPACT_ATOMS: atom_id res chain seq x y z
N MET A 1 -27.38 -8.85 0.68
CA MET A 1 -26.91 -8.27 -0.62
C MET A 1 -25.44 -7.93 -0.39
N PHE A 2 -24.51 -8.62 -1.01
CA PHE A 2 -23.11 -8.20 -1.03
C PHE A 2 -23.02 -7.00 -1.98
N GLY A 3 -22.88 -5.81 -1.43
CA GLY A 3 -22.67 -4.59 -2.21
C GLY A 3 -21.41 -4.76 -3.06
N GLY A 4 -21.56 -4.68 -4.39
CA GLY A 4 -20.42 -4.70 -5.29
C GLY A 4 -19.59 -3.44 -5.10
N PHE A 5 -18.26 -3.54 -5.18
CA PHE A 5 -17.40 -2.35 -5.32
C PHE A 5 -17.58 -1.76 -6.73
N GLN A 6 -17.33 -0.49 -6.84
CA GLN A 6 -17.41 0.26 -8.11
C GLN A 6 -16.10 0.98 -8.40
N GLU A 7 -15.83 1.22 -9.65
CA GLU A 7 -14.76 2.12 -10.07
C GLU A 7 -15.25 3.57 -9.96
N ILE A 8 -14.45 4.40 -9.31
CA ILE A 8 -14.72 5.83 -9.14
C ILE A 8 -13.56 6.64 -9.70
N SER A 9 -13.88 7.86 -10.18
CA SER A 9 -12.88 8.84 -10.60
C SER A 9 -12.77 9.96 -9.56
N TYR A 10 -11.56 10.47 -9.37
CA TYR A 10 -11.28 11.57 -8.48
C TYR A 10 -10.04 12.32 -8.93
N THR A 11 -9.87 13.56 -8.47
CA THR A 11 -8.67 14.34 -8.72
C THR A 11 -7.71 14.14 -7.54
N ALA A 12 -6.54 13.58 -7.77
CA ALA A 12 -5.46 13.48 -6.79
C ALA A 12 -4.76 14.86 -6.70
N PRO A 13 -4.62 15.43 -5.49
CA PRO A 13 -4.05 16.77 -5.30
C PRO A 13 -2.52 16.72 -5.25
N LEU A 14 -1.90 16.35 -6.35
CA LEU A 14 -0.45 16.36 -6.51
C LEU A 14 0.04 17.78 -6.79
N SER A 15 1.36 17.98 -6.93
CA SER A 15 1.99 19.22 -7.37
C SER A 15 1.33 19.80 -8.64
N ARG A 16 0.89 18.91 -9.54
CA ARG A 16 -0.08 19.16 -10.60
C ARG A 16 -1.26 18.22 -10.41
N PRO A 17 -2.49 18.72 -10.23
CA PRO A 17 -3.67 17.88 -10.04
C PRO A 17 -3.76 16.79 -11.11
N LEU A 18 -3.96 15.55 -10.68
CA LEU A 18 -3.97 14.38 -11.54
C LEU A 18 -5.33 13.67 -11.47
N GLU A 19 -6.03 13.58 -12.60
CA GLU A 19 -7.23 12.75 -12.69
C GLU A 19 -6.86 11.27 -12.49
N SER A 20 -7.44 10.65 -11.48
CA SER A 20 -7.13 9.30 -11.06
C SER A 20 -8.40 8.48 -10.84
N ASP A 21 -8.21 7.21 -10.58
CA ASP A 21 -9.30 6.27 -10.35
C ASP A 21 -9.00 5.33 -9.16
N ALA A 22 -10.05 4.77 -8.58
CA ALA A 22 -9.94 3.80 -7.50
C ALA A 22 -11.09 2.78 -7.59
N TYR A 23 -10.90 1.59 -7.00
CA TYR A 23 -12.04 0.75 -6.64
C TYR A 23 -12.53 1.14 -5.25
N HIS A 24 -13.82 1.40 -5.11
CA HIS A 24 -14.45 1.76 -3.87
C HIS A 24 -15.55 0.78 -3.50
N LEU A 25 -15.40 0.09 -2.39
CA LEU A 25 -16.44 -0.63 -1.68
C LEU A 25 -16.98 0.28 -0.59
N LYS A 26 -18.14 0.88 -0.84
CA LYS A 26 -18.76 1.78 0.14
C LYS A 26 -19.36 0.99 1.29
N GLY A 27 -18.83 1.19 2.50
CA GLY A 27 -19.33 0.62 3.74
C GLY A 27 -20.04 1.65 4.62
N GLY A 28 -21.01 1.18 5.41
CA GLY A 28 -21.78 2.03 6.33
C GLY A 28 -21.15 2.23 7.72
N GLY A 29 -20.09 1.49 8.06
CA GLY A 29 -19.39 1.61 9.35
C GLY A 29 -18.45 2.81 9.42
N ASP A 30 -17.82 2.99 10.59
CA ASP A 30 -16.99 4.17 10.90
C ASP A 30 -15.56 4.09 10.34
N TRP A 31 -15.16 2.93 9.84
CA TRP A 31 -13.79 2.65 9.41
C TRP A 31 -13.66 2.58 7.89
N ARG A 32 -12.61 3.21 7.37
CA ARG A 32 -12.18 3.11 5.99
C ARG A 32 -10.77 2.55 5.90
N VAL A 33 -10.61 1.55 5.03
CA VAL A 33 -9.29 1.02 4.66
C VAL A 33 -8.87 1.63 3.33
N ILE A 34 -7.79 2.40 3.33
CA ILE A 34 -7.16 2.90 2.11
C ILE A 34 -6.04 1.94 1.75
N VAL A 35 -6.15 1.33 0.56
CA VAL A 35 -5.22 0.32 0.09
C VAL A 35 -4.26 0.92 -0.93
N PHE A 36 -2.97 0.81 -0.64
CA PHE A 36 -1.86 1.13 -1.53
C PHE A 36 -1.34 -0.16 -2.19
N PRO A 37 -1.65 -0.40 -3.47
CA PRO A 37 -1.10 -1.56 -4.21
C PRO A 37 0.42 -1.49 -4.37
N GLY A 38 1.04 -2.65 -4.59
CA GLY A 38 2.46 -2.76 -4.91
C GLY A 38 2.84 -2.23 -6.29
N THR A 39 4.07 -2.50 -6.74
CA THR A 39 4.51 -2.16 -8.10
C THR A 39 4.77 -3.43 -8.92
N PRO A 40 4.31 -3.50 -10.19
CA PRO A 40 3.46 -2.53 -10.87
C PRO A 40 2.05 -2.49 -10.26
N CYS A 41 1.54 -1.28 -10.02
CA CYS A 41 0.20 -1.13 -9.43
C CYS A 41 -0.88 -1.76 -10.31
N ASN A 42 -1.66 -2.66 -9.73
CA ASN A 42 -2.79 -3.30 -10.38
C ASN A 42 -3.94 -3.51 -9.39
N LYS A 43 -4.87 -2.55 -9.34
CA LYS A 43 -6.03 -2.62 -8.44
C LYS A 43 -6.93 -3.83 -8.67
N VAL A 44 -6.91 -4.43 -9.87
CA VAL A 44 -7.72 -5.62 -10.21
C VAL A 44 -7.35 -6.82 -9.32
N LEU A 45 -6.08 -6.95 -8.90
CA LEU A 45 -5.64 -8.01 -7.99
C LEU A 45 -6.35 -7.97 -6.63
N PHE A 46 -6.88 -6.81 -6.24
CA PHE A 46 -7.60 -6.61 -4.99
C PHE A 46 -9.11 -6.90 -5.08
N SER A 47 -9.61 -7.29 -6.26
CA SER A 47 -11.05 -7.57 -6.44
C SER A 47 -11.55 -8.66 -5.48
N ARG A 48 -10.73 -9.68 -5.19
CA ARG A 48 -11.09 -10.74 -4.24
C ARG A 48 -11.12 -10.21 -2.80
N LEU A 49 -10.15 -9.37 -2.43
CA LEU A 49 -10.14 -8.69 -1.12
C LEU A 49 -11.43 -7.88 -0.94
N LEU A 50 -11.79 -7.04 -1.92
CA LEU A 50 -13.01 -6.22 -1.85
C LEU A 50 -14.29 -7.07 -1.74
N ARG A 51 -14.41 -8.16 -2.52
CA ARG A 51 -15.60 -9.03 -2.48
C ARG A 51 -15.75 -9.83 -1.20
N THR A 52 -14.69 -10.04 -0.46
CA THR A 52 -14.70 -10.80 0.79
C THR A 52 -14.64 -9.91 2.03
N ALA A 53 -14.75 -8.60 1.85
CA ALA A 53 -14.74 -7.65 2.95
C ALA A 53 -15.93 -7.88 3.91
N PRO A 54 -15.69 -7.71 5.22
CA PRO A 54 -16.77 -7.74 6.20
C PRO A 54 -17.85 -6.69 5.91
N ALA A 55 -19.09 -7.00 6.26
CA ALA A 55 -20.18 -6.05 6.13
C ALA A 55 -19.88 -4.75 6.91
N GLY A 56 -20.18 -3.61 6.29
CA GLY A 56 -19.96 -2.30 6.89
C GLY A 56 -18.56 -1.71 6.71
N LEU A 57 -17.55 -2.50 6.37
CA LEU A 57 -16.20 -1.98 6.12
C LEU A 57 -16.16 -1.20 4.81
N ASP A 58 -15.70 0.06 4.87
CA ASP A 58 -15.44 0.89 3.69
C ASP A 58 -14.00 0.62 3.22
N MET A 59 -13.80 0.36 1.92
CA MET A 59 -12.48 0.08 1.38
C MET A 59 -12.25 0.80 0.06
N VAL A 60 -11.11 1.44 -0.06
CA VAL A 60 -10.67 2.13 -1.28
C VAL A 60 -9.35 1.54 -1.74
N VAL A 61 -9.30 0.99 -2.95
CA VAL A 61 -8.06 0.51 -3.58
C VAL A 61 -7.65 1.51 -4.65
N LEU A 62 -6.55 2.22 -4.41
CA LEU A 62 -6.07 3.28 -5.28
C LEU A 62 -5.47 2.73 -6.58
N SER A 63 -5.72 3.39 -7.71
CA SER A 63 -4.76 3.39 -8.80
C SER A 63 -3.70 4.43 -8.45
N ARG A 64 -2.51 3.96 -8.04
CA ARG A 64 -1.46 4.87 -7.63
C ARG A 64 -1.05 5.82 -8.77
N PRO A 65 -0.62 7.07 -8.47
CA PRO A 65 -0.09 7.99 -9.46
C PRO A 65 0.91 7.32 -10.41
N GLY A 66 0.72 7.53 -11.71
CA GLY A 66 1.49 6.85 -12.74
C GLY A 66 0.85 5.55 -13.28
N PHE A 67 -0.07 4.91 -12.57
CA PHE A 67 -0.68 3.63 -12.97
C PHE A 67 -2.19 3.67 -13.24
N GLY A 68 -2.85 4.77 -12.97
CA GLY A 68 -4.27 4.99 -13.28
C GLY A 68 -4.54 5.02 -14.79
N ARG A 69 -5.82 4.97 -15.13
CA ARG A 69 -6.24 5.01 -16.54
C ARG A 69 -5.79 6.32 -17.19
N GLY A 70 -5.09 6.22 -18.32
CA GLY A 70 -4.60 7.38 -19.06
C GLY A 70 -3.33 8.03 -18.50
N HIS A 71 -2.82 7.59 -17.36
CA HIS A 71 -1.55 8.11 -16.83
C HIS A 71 -0.39 7.76 -17.76
N ARG A 72 0.30 8.78 -18.26
CA ARG A 72 1.47 8.61 -19.14
C ARG A 72 2.77 8.68 -18.37
N GLU A 73 2.84 9.57 -17.37
CA GLU A 73 4.03 9.82 -16.58
C GLU A 73 4.11 8.93 -15.34
N CYS A 74 5.32 8.71 -14.85
CA CYS A 74 5.56 8.07 -13.58
C CYS A 74 5.63 9.15 -12.49
N HIS A 75 5.05 8.88 -11.35
CA HIS A 75 5.12 9.72 -10.15
C HIS A 75 5.80 8.91 -9.04
N PRO A 76 7.13 8.82 -9.01
CA PRO A 76 7.85 7.93 -8.11
C PRO A 76 8.07 8.50 -6.71
N ASP A 77 7.66 9.74 -6.48
CA ASP A 77 7.80 10.42 -5.19
C ASP A 77 6.79 9.88 -4.17
N PHE A 78 7.26 9.53 -2.97
CA PHE A 78 6.40 8.98 -1.91
C PHE A 78 5.37 10.00 -1.42
N ASP A 79 5.73 11.29 -1.36
CA ASP A 79 4.80 12.34 -0.94
C ASP A 79 3.66 12.47 -1.94
N GLU A 80 3.94 12.46 -3.25
CA GLU A 80 2.90 12.47 -4.29
C GLU A 80 2.05 11.19 -4.26
N GLN A 81 2.66 10.02 -4.04
CA GLN A 81 1.95 8.75 -3.95
C GLN A 81 0.98 8.75 -2.75
N VAL A 82 1.39 9.29 -1.62
CA VAL A 82 0.56 9.38 -0.40
C VAL A 82 -0.48 10.50 -0.54
N ALA A 83 -0.12 11.64 -1.11
CA ALA A 83 -1.06 12.75 -1.36
C ALA A 83 -2.28 12.33 -2.19
N ALA A 84 -2.13 11.35 -3.08
CA ALA A 84 -3.25 10.79 -3.85
C ALA A 84 -4.35 10.15 -2.98
N ALA A 85 -4.08 9.83 -1.72
CA ALA A 85 -5.07 9.29 -0.79
C ALA A 85 -5.88 10.37 -0.06
N THR A 86 -5.44 11.64 -0.06
CA THR A 86 -6.06 12.70 0.75
C THR A 86 -7.54 12.96 0.46
N PRO A 87 -8.08 12.79 -0.77
CA PRO A 87 -9.52 12.91 -0.99
C PRO A 87 -10.38 11.92 -0.19
N PHE A 88 -9.77 10.83 0.32
CA PHE A 88 -10.43 9.79 1.10
C PHE A 88 -10.21 9.92 2.61
N LEU A 89 -9.40 10.89 3.06
CA LEU A 89 -9.19 11.22 4.46
C LEU A 89 -10.36 12.08 5.02
N PRO A 90 -10.51 12.20 6.35
CA PRO A 90 -11.45 13.13 6.97
C PRO A 90 -11.27 14.56 6.43
N GLY A 91 -12.39 15.23 6.19
CA GLY A 91 -12.42 16.54 5.50
C GLY A 91 -12.30 16.46 3.97
N GLY A 92 -12.02 15.29 3.41
CA GLY A 92 -11.95 15.06 1.98
C GLY A 92 -13.32 14.80 1.30
N LYS A 93 -13.30 14.69 -0.02
CA LYS A 93 -14.51 14.54 -0.86
C LYS A 93 -15.40 13.33 -0.49
N PHE A 94 -14.80 12.26 0.06
CA PHE A 94 -15.51 10.99 0.28
C PHE A 94 -16.00 10.80 1.73
N GLY A 95 -16.05 11.87 2.52
CA GLY A 95 -16.62 11.89 3.87
C GLY A 95 -15.71 11.36 4.96
N ASP A 96 -16.09 11.66 6.20
CA ASP A 96 -15.29 11.41 7.37
C ASP A 96 -15.43 9.97 7.86
N LYS A 97 -14.28 9.30 8.00
CA LYS A 97 -14.16 7.96 8.59
C LYS A 97 -12.82 7.86 9.32
N LYS A 98 -12.73 6.96 10.30
CA LYS A 98 -11.45 6.54 10.89
C LYS A 98 -10.65 5.76 9.85
N ILE A 99 -9.38 6.08 9.68
CA ILE A 99 -8.56 5.55 8.58
C ILE A 99 -7.61 4.45 9.05
N ILE A 100 -7.65 3.33 8.33
CA ILE A 100 -6.60 2.32 8.32
C ILE A 100 -5.91 2.39 6.96
N THR A 101 -4.59 2.41 6.93
CA THR A 101 -3.84 2.21 5.70
C THR A 101 -3.42 0.74 5.56
N LEU A 102 -3.59 0.16 4.36
CA LEU A 102 -3.13 -1.17 4.03
C LEU A 102 -2.21 -1.08 2.82
N GLY A 103 -0.97 -1.52 2.95
CA GLY A 103 -0.03 -1.48 1.85
C GLY A 103 0.56 -2.84 1.51
N VAL A 104 0.57 -3.18 0.22
CA VAL A 104 1.13 -4.46 -0.27
C VAL A 104 2.44 -4.19 -1.00
N SER A 105 3.49 -4.95 -0.69
CA SER A 105 4.80 -4.84 -1.34
C SER A 105 5.34 -3.40 -1.26
N TYR A 106 5.66 -2.75 -2.38
CA TYR A 106 5.99 -1.32 -2.47
C TYR A 106 4.94 -0.41 -1.78
N GLY A 107 3.66 -0.78 -1.83
CA GLY A 107 2.59 -0.04 -1.14
C GLY A 107 2.71 -0.09 0.38
N GLY A 108 3.45 -1.05 0.95
CA GLY A 108 3.71 -1.14 2.38
C GLY A 108 4.48 0.06 2.92
N GLU A 109 5.45 0.57 2.14
CA GLU A 109 6.18 1.80 2.45
C GLU A 109 5.26 3.01 2.46
N LEU A 110 4.36 3.07 1.47
CA LEU A 110 3.38 4.16 1.35
C LEU A 110 2.36 4.15 2.49
N ALA A 111 1.97 2.97 2.97
CA ALA A 111 1.09 2.85 4.13
C ALA A 111 1.75 3.35 5.42
N LEU A 112 3.05 3.06 5.63
CA LEU A 112 3.85 3.60 6.73
C LEU A 112 4.05 5.11 6.58
N LYS A 113 4.39 5.58 5.38
CA LYS A 113 4.53 7.01 5.07
C LYS A 113 3.25 7.78 5.38
N ALA A 114 2.09 7.25 4.99
CA ALA A 114 0.81 7.88 5.27
C ALA A 114 0.53 8.00 6.79
N ALA A 115 0.98 7.03 7.59
CA ALA A 115 0.86 7.12 9.05
C ALA A 115 1.78 8.16 9.67
N LEU A 116 2.96 8.41 9.06
CA LEU A 116 3.88 9.48 9.47
C LEU A 116 3.37 10.86 9.05
N ASP A 117 2.84 11.00 7.85
CA ASP A 117 2.35 12.27 7.31
C ASP A 117 1.02 12.71 7.94
N PHE A 118 0.19 11.75 8.35
CA PHE A 118 -1.14 11.99 8.90
C PHE A 118 -1.35 11.28 10.25
N PRO A 119 -0.51 11.54 11.28
CA PRO A 119 -0.51 10.79 12.55
C PRO A 119 -1.83 10.91 13.32
N ASP A 120 -2.51 12.06 13.21
CA ASP A 120 -3.81 12.29 13.84
C ASP A 120 -4.98 11.67 13.08
N THR A 121 -4.77 11.28 11.85
CA THR A 121 -5.81 10.77 10.93
C THR A 121 -5.73 9.27 10.73
N VAL A 122 -4.54 8.75 10.48
CA VAL A 122 -4.30 7.31 10.29
C VAL A 122 -4.27 6.63 11.65
N LYS A 123 -5.31 5.86 11.94
CA LYS A 123 -5.51 5.19 13.23
C LYS A 123 -4.94 3.77 13.27
N GLY A 124 -4.43 3.27 12.16
CA GLY A 124 -3.79 1.97 12.10
C GLY A 124 -3.16 1.66 10.75
N VAL A 125 -2.21 0.73 10.74
CA VAL A 125 -1.47 0.33 9.55
C VAL A 125 -1.45 -1.19 9.42
N VAL A 126 -1.68 -1.68 8.21
CA VAL A 126 -1.44 -3.07 7.84
C VAL A 126 -0.42 -3.11 6.71
N THR A 127 0.72 -3.73 6.92
CA THR A 127 1.70 -3.98 5.85
C THR A 127 1.64 -5.44 5.42
N VAL A 128 1.62 -5.69 4.12
CA VAL A 128 1.47 -7.03 3.53
C VAL A 128 2.62 -7.28 2.57
N ALA A 129 3.45 -8.26 2.85
CA ALA A 129 4.62 -8.59 2.03
C ALA A 129 5.43 -7.34 1.64
N ALA A 130 5.59 -6.40 2.60
CA ALA A 130 6.14 -5.07 2.35
C ALA A 130 7.61 -5.12 1.93
N LEU A 131 7.97 -4.34 0.92
CA LEU A 131 9.35 -4.20 0.44
C LEU A 131 10.06 -3.13 1.29
N ILE A 132 10.93 -3.55 2.20
CA ILE A 132 11.57 -2.65 3.19
C ILE A 132 13.09 -2.60 3.02
N ASP A 133 13.70 -3.69 2.55
CA ASP A 133 15.17 -3.74 2.40
C ASP A 133 15.67 -2.87 1.25
N GLU A 134 16.88 -2.32 1.44
CA GLU A 134 17.70 -1.69 0.41
C GLU A 134 18.79 -2.65 -0.04
N PRO A 135 19.28 -2.49 -1.25
CA PRO A 135 18.62 -2.73 -2.51
C PRO A 135 18.30 -4.23 -2.63
N HIS A 136 17.07 -4.56 -2.92
CA HIS A 136 16.69 -5.95 -3.15
C HIS A 136 17.20 -6.41 -4.53
N ASP A 137 17.70 -7.65 -4.64
CA ASP A 137 18.23 -8.23 -5.90
C ASP A 137 17.24 -8.15 -7.06
N TYR A 138 15.94 -8.27 -6.78
CA TYR A 138 14.89 -8.12 -7.78
C TYR A 138 14.83 -6.71 -8.36
N ALA A 139 14.95 -5.68 -7.51
CA ALA A 139 15.03 -4.28 -7.96
C ALA A 139 16.27 -4.05 -8.82
N LEU A 140 17.42 -4.64 -8.43
CA LEU A 140 18.66 -4.59 -9.20
C LEU A 140 18.55 -5.32 -10.54
N GLN A 141 17.82 -6.44 -10.59
CA GLN A 141 17.58 -7.17 -11.85
C GLN A 141 16.69 -6.35 -12.80
N LEU A 142 15.63 -5.72 -12.30
CA LEU A 142 14.78 -4.82 -13.10
C LEU A 142 15.55 -3.62 -13.64
N GLU A 143 16.44 -3.05 -12.84
CA GLU A 143 17.32 -1.97 -13.29
C GLU A 143 18.30 -2.44 -14.38
N LYS A 144 18.91 -3.62 -14.23
CA LYS A 144 19.82 -4.19 -15.24
C LYS A 144 19.10 -4.43 -16.56
N ILE A 145 17.89 -4.99 -16.55
CA ILE A 145 17.09 -5.20 -17.77
C ILE A 145 16.79 -3.85 -18.44
N GLY A 146 16.47 -2.81 -17.69
CA GLY A 146 16.16 -1.48 -18.25
C GLY A 146 17.39 -0.63 -18.58
N SER A 147 18.62 -1.02 -18.18
CA SER A 147 19.85 -0.28 -18.46
C SER A 147 20.56 -0.71 -19.75
N VAL A 148 20.04 -1.74 -20.45
CA VAL A 148 20.58 -2.11 -21.75
C VAL A 148 20.16 -1.06 -22.78
N ASN A 149 21.12 -0.23 -23.22
CA ASN A 149 20.89 0.79 -24.22
C ASN A 149 20.26 0.19 -25.49
N GLY A 150 19.17 0.80 -25.95
CA GLY A 150 18.49 0.41 -27.19
C GLY A 150 17.32 -0.55 -27.05
N ILE A 151 17.05 -1.14 -25.88
CA ILE A 151 15.85 -1.98 -25.68
C ILE A 151 14.65 -1.19 -25.13
N GLU A 152 14.84 0.04 -24.67
CA GLU A 152 13.78 0.87 -24.10
C GLU A 152 12.49 0.96 -24.95
N PRO A 153 12.56 1.07 -26.30
CA PRO A 153 11.35 1.08 -27.13
C PRO A 153 10.56 -0.21 -27.11
N TYR A 154 11.19 -1.32 -26.71
CA TYR A 154 10.57 -2.66 -26.66
C TYR A 154 10.07 -3.05 -25.26
N VAL A 155 10.40 -2.26 -24.22
CA VAL A 155 9.92 -2.49 -22.85
C VAL A 155 8.56 -1.84 -22.68
N PRO A 156 7.50 -2.59 -22.29
CA PRO A 156 6.21 -1.99 -22.04
C PRO A 156 6.30 -0.82 -21.06
N ASN A 157 5.62 0.28 -21.33
CA ASN A 157 5.66 1.51 -20.53
C ASN A 157 5.43 1.26 -19.02
N ARG A 158 4.60 0.26 -18.69
CA ARG A 158 4.35 -0.14 -17.30
C ARG A 158 5.62 -0.57 -16.57
N TRP A 159 6.51 -1.31 -17.20
CA TRP A 159 7.78 -1.75 -16.63
C TRP A 159 8.79 -0.62 -16.52
N MET A 160 8.78 0.32 -17.47
CA MET A 160 9.58 1.55 -17.37
C MET A 160 9.17 2.39 -16.15
N LYS A 161 7.87 2.43 -15.81
CA LYS A 161 7.39 3.09 -14.59
C LYS A 161 7.85 2.37 -13.32
N VAL A 162 7.79 1.03 -13.30
CA VAL A 162 8.33 0.21 -12.20
C VAL A 162 9.80 0.55 -11.95
N ARG A 163 10.61 0.56 -13.02
CA ARG A 163 12.03 0.93 -12.91
C ARG A 163 12.22 2.31 -12.29
N LYS A 164 11.48 3.33 -12.74
CA LYS A 164 11.54 4.67 -12.19
C LYS A 164 11.18 4.72 -10.71
N GLU A 165 10.12 4.02 -10.29
CA GLU A 165 9.74 3.90 -8.87
C GLU A 165 10.84 3.26 -8.04
N ILE A 166 11.36 2.11 -8.45
CA ILE A 166 12.40 1.38 -7.71
C ILE A 166 13.70 2.20 -7.65
N THR A 167 14.05 2.91 -8.71
CA THR A 167 15.25 3.79 -8.70
C THR A 167 15.07 4.96 -7.74
N ALA A 168 13.95 5.66 -7.81
CA ALA A 168 13.66 6.81 -6.94
C ALA A 168 13.49 6.40 -5.46
N ARG A 169 12.96 5.19 -5.20
CA ARG A 169 12.81 4.61 -3.87
C ARG A 169 14.11 4.62 -3.06
N ARG A 170 15.26 4.43 -3.68
CA ARG A 170 16.56 4.34 -3.00
C ARG A 170 16.88 5.57 -2.15
N ALA A 171 16.52 6.76 -2.61
CA ALA A 171 16.72 7.99 -1.85
C ALA A 171 15.65 8.22 -0.76
N GLN A 172 14.52 7.54 -0.86
CA GLN A 172 13.33 7.81 -0.03
C GLN A 172 13.15 6.80 1.10
N ILE A 173 13.58 5.54 0.91
CA ILE A 173 13.33 4.48 1.88
C ILE A 173 14.13 4.64 3.17
N GLY A 174 15.39 5.04 3.11
CA GLY A 174 16.21 5.26 4.29
C GLY A 174 15.59 6.28 5.25
N PRO A 175 15.33 7.53 4.81
CA PRO A 175 14.66 8.55 5.62
C PRO A 175 13.29 8.12 6.17
N LEU A 176 12.51 7.34 5.42
CA LEU A 176 11.24 6.77 5.90
C LEU A 176 11.47 5.80 7.06
N LEU A 177 12.43 4.89 6.95
CA LEU A 177 12.69 3.88 7.99
C LEU A 177 13.27 4.50 9.27
N GLU A 178 14.07 5.55 9.16
CA GLU A 178 14.58 6.32 10.31
C GLU A 178 13.44 6.94 11.14
N GLN A 179 12.35 7.33 10.49
CA GLN A 179 11.17 7.91 11.13
C GLN A 179 10.14 6.86 11.59
N ALA A 180 10.25 5.61 11.15
CA ALA A 180 9.24 4.58 11.40
C ALA A 180 8.95 4.35 12.89
N ALA A 181 9.93 4.54 13.78
CA ALA A 181 9.75 4.47 15.23
C ALA A 181 8.79 5.55 15.79
N GLN A 182 8.50 6.60 15.04
CA GLN A 182 7.58 7.68 15.43
C GLN A 182 6.11 7.34 15.15
N ILE A 183 5.82 6.23 14.47
CA ILE A 183 4.44 5.80 14.20
C ILE A 183 3.74 5.47 15.50
N THR A 184 2.71 6.24 15.83
CA THR A 184 1.91 6.08 17.05
C THR A 184 0.74 5.12 16.89
N ALA A 185 0.29 4.90 15.67
CA ALA A 185 -0.80 3.99 15.34
C ALA A 185 -0.37 2.50 15.51
N PRO A 186 -1.29 1.59 15.90
CA PRO A 186 -1.01 0.16 15.87
C PRO A 186 -0.69 -0.33 14.46
N VAL A 187 0.33 -1.19 14.36
CA VAL A 187 0.80 -1.76 13.09
C VAL A 187 0.64 -3.28 13.13
N GLU A 188 0.09 -3.83 12.06
CA GLU A 188 0.07 -5.28 11.80
C GLU A 188 0.93 -5.58 10.60
N VAL A 189 1.98 -6.37 10.79
CA VAL A 189 2.87 -6.83 9.73
C VAL A 189 2.43 -8.23 9.31
N VAL A 190 2.06 -8.40 8.04
CA VAL A 190 1.64 -9.70 7.48
C VAL A 190 2.60 -10.11 6.38
N HIS A 191 3.13 -11.33 6.44
CA HIS A 191 4.06 -11.83 5.43
C HIS A 191 3.85 -13.31 5.14
N GLY A 192 4.13 -13.75 3.93
CA GLY A 192 4.11 -15.16 3.56
C GLY A 192 5.48 -15.80 3.76
N ASP A 193 5.53 -17.01 4.32
CA ASP A 193 6.82 -17.71 4.48
C ASP A 193 7.37 -18.29 3.17
N PHE A 194 6.56 -18.32 2.12
CA PHE A 194 6.93 -18.78 0.78
C PHE A 194 6.94 -17.63 -0.25
N ASP A 195 7.23 -16.40 0.22
CA ASP A 195 7.38 -15.24 -0.65
C ASP A 195 8.75 -15.25 -1.34
N ALA A 196 8.74 -15.55 -2.65
CA ALA A 196 9.94 -15.60 -3.48
C ALA A 196 10.35 -14.23 -4.05
N LEU A 197 9.50 -13.20 -3.94
CA LEU A 197 9.77 -11.86 -4.45
C LEU A 197 10.33 -10.93 -3.38
N VAL A 198 9.73 -10.95 -2.19
CA VAL A 198 10.17 -10.16 -1.03
C VAL A 198 10.44 -11.12 0.12
N PRO A 199 11.70 -11.34 0.51
CA PRO A 199 12.03 -12.24 1.62
C PRO A 199 11.39 -11.79 2.94
N LYS A 200 11.04 -12.76 3.79
CA LYS A 200 10.46 -12.50 5.12
C LYS A 200 11.35 -11.66 6.04
N SER A 201 12.65 -11.57 5.76
CA SER A 201 13.57 -10.67 6.46
C SER A 201 13.10 -9.20 6.45
N ASN A 202 12.33 -8.80 5.44
CA ASN A 202 11.67 -7.49 5.39
C ASN A 202 10.66 -7.31 6.53
N ALA A 203 9.84 -8.33 6.82
CA ALA A 203 8.93 -8.31 7.96
C ALA A 203 9.69 -8.30 9.29
N GLU A 204 10.76 -9.09 9.40
CA GLU A 204 11.64 -9.12 10.58
C GLU A 204 12.33 -7.77 10.81
N LYS A 205 12.70 -7.05 9.74
CA LYS A 205 13.26 -5.69 9.82
C LYS A 205 12.21 -4.71 10.34
N LEU A 206 10.97 -4.77 9.85
CA LEU A 206 9.87 -3.95 10.38
C LEU A 206 9.68 -4.16 11.88
N MET A 207 9.71 -5.41 12.36
CA MET A 207 9.58 -5.71 13.79
C MET A 207 10.71 -5.16 14.65
N ARG A 208 11.88 -4.85 14.06
CA ARG A 208 13.00 -4.23 14.78
C ARG A 208 12.93 -2.71 14.84
N ILE A 209 12.35 -2.07 13.81
CA ILE A 209 12.34 -0.60 13.68
C ILE A 209 11.04 0.07 14.16
N LEU A 210 9.91 -0.66 14.09
CA LEU A 210 8.61 -0.16 14.55
C LEU A 210 8.47 -0.26 16.09
N PRO A 211 7.63 0.59 16.73
CA PRO A 211 7.35 0.52 18.16
C PRO A 211 6.82 -0.87 18.55
N ARG A 212 7.56 -1.56 19.40
CA ARG A 212 7.33 -2.98 19.71
C ARG A 212 5.97 -3.24 20.37
N GLU A 213 5.56 -2.35 21.25
CA GLU A 213 4.28 -2.41 21.96
C GLU A 213 3.06 -2.16 21.07
N ARG A 214 3.29 -1.57 19.89
CA ARG A 214 2.23 -1.24 18.92
C ARG A 214 2.26 -2.11 17.67
N THR A 215 3.24 -3.01 17.56
CA THR A 215 3.45 -3.80 16.34
C THR A 215 3.29 -5.29 16.61
N SER A 216 2.55 -5.96 15.74
CA SER A 216 2.41 -7.42 15.71
C SER A 216 2.75 -7.99 14.34
N LEU A 217 3.14 -9.25 14.32
CA LEU A 217 3.56 -9.98 13.12
C LEU A 217 2.72 -11.24 12.93
N GLU A 218 2.16 -11.40 11.74
CA GLU A 218 1.56 -12.64 11.27
C GLU A 218 2.35 -13.20 10.09
N ILE A 219 2.98 -14.36 10.27
CA ILE A 219 3.54 -15.13 9.16
C ILE A 219 2.49 -16.13 8.70
N ILE A 220 2.16 -16.10 7.40
CA ILE A 220 1.18 -17.00 6.80
C ILE A 220 1.89 -18.21 6.18
N PRO A 221 1.71 -19.43 6.74
CA PRO A 221 2.32 -20.64 6.20
C PRO A 221 1.84 -20.90 4.76
N GLY A 222 2.79 -21.18 3.85
CA GLY A 222 2.54 -21.39 2.42
C GLY A 222 2.11 -20.12 1.68
N GLY A 223 2.13 -18.98 2.34
CA GLY A 223 1.80 -17.68 1.72
C GLY A 223 2.88 -17.24 0.76
N THR A 224 2.49 -16.92 -0.47
CA THR A 224 3.38 -16.29 -1.47
C THR A 224 3.27 -14.77 -1.39
N HIS A 225 3.88 -14.07 -2.35
CA HIS A 225 3.81 -12.60 -2.43
C HIS A 225 2.39 -12.03 -2.61
N TYR A 226 1.47 -12.80 -3.18
CA TYR A 226 0.11 -12.37 -3.54
C TYR A 226 -0.93 -12.74 -2.47
N LEU A 227 -0.71 -12.33 -1.23
CA LEU A 227 -1.57 -12.65 -0.09
C LEU A 227 -2.99 -12.08 -0.23
N GLU A 228 -3.16 -10.96 -0.91
CA GLU A 228 -4.46 -10.34 -1.20
C GLU A 228 -5.34 -11.23 -2.10
N LEU A 229 -4.72 -12.08 -2.91
CA LEU A 229 -5.41 -13.08 -3.73
C LEU A 229 -5.59 -14.40 -2.99
N GLN A 230 -4.56 -14.87 -2.28
CA GLN A 230 -4.56 -16.19 -1.65
C GLN A 230 -5.35 -16.20 -0.35
N TYR A 231 -5.14 -15.21 0.50
CA TYR A 231 -5.64 -15.19 1.88
C TYR A 231 -6.37 -13.89 2.26
N PRO A 232 -7.34 -13.40 1.45
CA PRO A 232 -7.99 -12.11 1.72
C PRO A 232 -8.68 -12.06 3.08
N ARG A 233 -9.24 -13.18 3.55
CA ARG A 233 -9.87 -13.26 4.89
C ARG A 233 -8.86 -13.10 6.03
N ARG A 234 -7.58 -13.49 5.85
CA ARG A 234 -6.53 -13.23 6.83
C ARG A 234 -6.18 -11.74 6.88
N LEU A 235 -6.13 -11.09 5.73
CA LEU A 235 -5.90 -9.64 5.66
C LEU A 235 -7.06 -8.87 6.33
N HIS A 236 -8.31 -9.31 6.15
CA HIS A 236 -9.43 -8.70 6.88
C HIS A 236 -9.32 -8.90 8.40
N ARG A 237 -8.84 -10.06 8.87
CA ARG A 237 -8.56 -10.26 10.30
C ARG A 237 -7.42 -9.37 10.80
N ALA A 238 -6.38 -9.16 9.99
CA ALA A 238 -5.31 -8.22 10.32
C ALA A 238 -5.85 -6.79 10.46
N VAL A 239 -6.69 -6.35 9.54
CA VAL A 239 -7.40 -5.05 9.64
C VAL A 239 -8.24 -4.99 10.92
N GLN A 240 -8.99 -6.04 11.24
CA GLN A 240 -9.84 -6.09 12.43
C GLN A 240 -9.01 -5.97 13.72
N ARG A 241 -7.89 -6.69 13.83
CA ARG A 241 -6.97 -6.58 14.99
C ARG A 241 -6.41 -5.16 15.16
N VAL A 242 -6.12 -4.48 14.06
CA VAL A 242 -5.67 -3.09 14.09
C VAL A 242 -6.78 -2.16 14.58
N ILE A 243 -8.02 -2.35 14.10
CA ILE A 243 -9.20 -1.60 14.55
C ILE A 243 -9.38 -1.77 16.07
N GLU A 244 -9.40 -3.00 16.56
CA GLU A 244 -9.58 -3.31 18.00
C GLU A 244 -8.50 -2.65 18.86
N ARG A 245 -7.24 -2.66 18.42
CA ARG A 245 -6.14 -1.97 19.13
C ARG A 245 -6.26 -0.45 19.07
N ALA A 246 -6.72 0.10 17.95
CA ALA A 246 -6.94 1.55 17.81
C ALA A 246 -8.12 2.05 18.64
N GLU A 247 -9.12 1.20 18.93
CA GLU A 247 -10.26 1.54 19.79
C GLU A 247 -9.93 1.39 21.28
N ALA A 248 -8.91 0.60 21.62
CA ALA A 248 -8.46 0.39 22.99
C ALA A 248 -7.38 1.42 23.44
N SER A 249 -6.87 2.26 22.54
CA SER A 249 -5.84 3.27 22.79
C SER A 249 -6.44 4.63 23.07
#